data_f2c47cf3181b7efa380a8e262440cfe0
#
_entry.id   f2c47cf3181b7efa380a8e262440cfe0
#
_cell.length_a   1.000
_cell.length_b   1.000
_cell.length_c   1.000
_cell.angle_alpha   90.00
_cell.angle_beta   90.00
_cell.angle_gamma   90.00
#
_symmetry.space_group_name_H-M   'P 1'
#
loop_
_entity.id
_entity.type
_entity.pdbx_description
1 polymer ?
#
loop_
_entity_poly.entity_id
_entity_poly.type
_entity_poly.pdbx_seq_one_letter_code
_entity_poly.pdbx_strand_id
1 'polypeptide(L)'
;MKIEPLRSCIGCNEKKTKKELLLIVREEEGYSLDLRGRKNGRGAYICPNLSCFDKAEKRKAFFRAFKENIPEDTLKELREEVERLAR
;
A
#
# COMPACT_ATOMS: atom_id res chain seq x y z
N MET A 1 -14.73 13.18 -21.27
CA MET A 1 -14.27 13.36 -19.88
C MET A 1 -13.80 12.01 -19.33
N LYS A 2 -12.54 11.95 -18.95
CA LYS A 2 -11.99 10.70 -18.38
C LYS A 2 -12.29 10.63 -16.90
N ILE A 3 -13.00 9.59 -16.50
CA ILE A 3 -13.25 9.35 -15.10
C ILE A 3 -12.16 8.40 -14.61
N GLU A 4 -11.30 8.88 -13.72
CA GLU A 4 -10.28 8.03 -13.14
C GLU A 4 -10.91 7.06 -12.16
N PRO A 5 -10.58 5.76 -12.25
CA PRO A 5 -11.12 4.81 -11.29
C PRO A 5 -10.54 5.11 -9.90
N LEU A 6 -11.42 5.05 -8.91
CA LEU A 6 -11.00 5.25 -7.53
C LEU A 6 -10.52 3.93 -6.93
N ARG A 7 -9.56 4.03 -6.05
CA ARG A 7 -9.04 2.88 -5.29
C ARG A 7 -9.26 3.14 -3.82
N SER A 8 -9.31 2.08 -3.04
CA SER A 8 -9.53 2.20 -1.60
C SER A 8 -8.24 2.03 -0.83
N CYS A 9 -8.02 2.91 0.14
CA CYS A 9 -6.94 2.73 1.10
C CYS A 9 -7.29 1.57 2.01
N ILE A 10 -6.42 0.58 2.13
CA ILE A 10 -6.71 -0.57 2.99
C ILE A 10 -6.63 -0.25 4.48
N GLY A 11 -6.09 0.92 4.83
CA GLY A 11 -6.03 1.36 6.21
C GLY A 11 -7.30 2.08 6.67
N CYS A 12 -7.71 3.12 5.94
CA CYS A 12 -8.87 3.93 6.32
C CYS A 12 -10.12 3.65 5.48
N ASN A 13 -10.01 2.87 4.40
CA ASN A 13 -11.10 2.51 3.50
C ASN A 13 -11.66 3.70 2.69
N GLU A 14 -10.98 4.83 2.69
CA GLU A 14 -11.41 5.93 1.86
C GLU A 14 -11.05 5.67 0.40
N LYS A 15 -11.89 6.15 -0.50
CA LYS A 15 -11.66 6.01 -1.93
C LYS A 15 -10.96 7.26 -2.44
N LYS A 16 -9.86 7.05 -3.16
CA LYS A 16 -9.06 8.13 -3.71
C LYS A 16 -8.50 7.72 -5.07
N THR A 17 -7.97 8.69 -5.80
CA THR A 17 -7.34 8.39 -7.08
C THR A 17 -5.97 7.74 -6.84
N LYS A 18 -5.45 7.06 -7.86
CA LYS A 18 -4.13 6.44 -7.78
C LYS A 18 -3.03 7.43 -7.39
N LYS A 19 -3.17 8.67 -7.84
CA LYS A 19 -2.17 9.70 -7.56
C LYS A 19 -2.10 10.08 -6.09
N GLU A 20 -3.20 9.89 -5.39
CA GLU A 20 -3.29 10.23 -3.97
C GLU A 20 -2.90 9.08 -3.06
N LEU A 21 -2.64 7.90 -3.62
CA LEU A 21 -2.36 6.70 -2.85
C LEU A 21 -0.98 6.14 -3.22
N LEU A 22 -0.43 5.37 -2.30
CA LEU A 22 0.78 4.59 -2.57
C LEU A 22 0.36 3.16 -2.84
N LEU A 23 1.04 2.51 -3.77
CA LEU A 23 0.76 1.12 -4.11
C LEU A 23 1.89 0.24 -3.57
N ILE A 24 1.53 -0.72 -2.73
CA ILE A 24 2.45 -1.75 -2.26
C ILE A 24 2.22 -2.98 -3.13
N VAL A 25 3.29 -3.48 -3.75
CA VAL A 25 3.20 -4.62 -4.66
C VAL A 25 4.00 -5.79 -4.12
N ARG A 26 3.42 -6.98 -4.23
CA ARG A 26 4.14 -8.21 -3.92
C ARG A 26 4.81 -8.73 -5.17
N GLU A 27 6.13 -8.82 -5.11
CA GLU A 27 6.94 -9.35 -6.19
C GLU A 27 7.46 -10.73 -5.80
N GLU A 28 8.13 -11.42 -6.73
CA GLU A 28 8.69 -12.74 -6.43
C GLU A 28 9.66 -12.73 -5.26
N GLU A 29 10.43 -11.66 -5.13
CA GLU A 29 11.45 -11.53 -4.11
C GLU A 29 11.01 -10.79 -2.85
N GLY A 30 9.76 -10.35 -2.79
CA GLY A 30 9.28 -9.63 -1.63
C GLY A 30 8.27 -8.55 -1.96
N TYR A 31 8.25 -7.51 -1.16
CA TYR A 31 7.29 -6.42 -1.28
C TYR A 31 8.02 -5.11 -1.52
N SER A 32 7.42 -4.23 -2.32
CA SER A 32 7.99 -2.92 -2.56
C SER A 32 6.89 -1.92 -2.90
N LEU A 33 7.24 -0.63 -2.82
CA LEU A 33 6.34 0.42 -3.26
C LEU A 33 6.51 0.63 -4.75
N ASP A 34 5.39 0.75 -5.44
CA ASP A 34 5.37 1.03 -6.86
C ASP A 34 4.80 2.42 -7.08
N LEU A 35 5.69 3.38 -7.27
CA LEU A 35 5.29 4.77 -7.44
C LEU A 35 4.81 5.10 -8.85
N ARG A 36 5.09 4.22 -9.80
CA ARG A 36 4.75 4.45 -11.21
C ARG A 36 3.62 3.56 -11.71
N GLY A 37 3.20 2.59 -10.94
CA GLY A 37 2.15 1.68 -11.33
C GLY A 37 2.53 0.70 -12.43
N ARG A 38 3.81 0.38 -12.55
CA ARG A 38 4.31 -0.49 -13.61
C ARG A 38 4.69 -1.91 -13.19
N LYS A 39 4.72 -2.16 -11.89
CA LYS A 39 5.09 -3.48 -11.41
C LYS A 39 3.93 -4.45 -11.54
N ASN A 40 4.25 -5.68 -11.88
CA ASN A 40 3.27 -6.74 -11.96
C ASN A 40 3.17 -7.50 -10.64
N GLY A 41 1.96 -7.90 -10.29
CA GLY A 41 1.74 -8.66 -9.09
C GLY A 41 0.54 -8.14 -8.32
N ARG A 42 0.30 -8.72 -7.16
CA ARG A 42 -0.77 -8.26 -6.28
C ARG A 42 -0.37 -6.96 -5.63
N GLY A 43 -1.32 -6.06 -5.54
CA GLY A 43 -1.05 -4.77 -4.96
C GLY A 43 -2.13 -4.33 -3.98
N ALA A 44 -1.75 -3.43 -3.09
CA ALA A 44 -2.68 -2.82 -2.15
C ALA A 44 -2.37 -1.33 -2.07
N TYR A 45 -3.43 -0.52 -2.04
CA TYR A 45 -3.28 0.93 -1.96
C TYR A 45 -3.42 1.42 -0.54
N ILE A 46 -2.59 2.37 -0.17
CA ILE A 46 -2.68 3.04 1.14
C ILE A 46 -2.44 4.54 0.95
N CYS A 47 -2.99 5.32 1.87
CA CYS A 47 -2.68 6.75 1.90
C CYS A 47 -1.20 6.95 2.23
N PRO A 48 -0.58 8.02 1.72
CA PRO A 48 0.84 8.28 1.98
C PRO A 48 1.07 8.85 3.38
N ASN A 49 0.67 8.10 4.39
CA ASN A 49 0.91 8.48 5.79
C ASN A 49 1.03 7.23 6.66
N LEU A 50 1.74 7.38 7.77
CA LEU A 50 1.97 6.26 8.68
C LEU A 50 0.71 5.83 9.42
N SER A 51 -0.21 6.76 9.64
CA SER A 51 -1.47 6.43 10.31
C SER A 51 -2.22 5.34 9.55
N CYS A 52 -2.35 5.47 8.24
CA CYS A 52 -3.02 4.47 7.43
C CYS A 52 -2.23 3.17 7.34
N PHE A 53 -0.91 3.27 7.26
CA PHE A 53 -0.06 2.07 7.27
C PHE A 53 -0.26 1.28 8.56
N ASP A 54 -0.20 1.98 9.69
CA ASP A 54 -0.36 1.34 10.99
C ASP A 54 -1.77 0.75 11.18
N LYS A 55 -2.79 1.44 10.70
CA LYS A 55 -4.15 0.90 10.71
C LYS A 55 -4.29 -0.37 9.89
N ALA A 56 -3.66 -0.37 8.71
CA ALA A 56 -3.69 -1.54 7.84
C ALA A 56 -3.02 -2.73 8.52
N GLU A 57 -1.93 -2.50 9.21
CA GLU A 57 -1.22 -3.55 9.94
C GLU A 57 -2.09 -4.09 11.08
N LYS A 58 -2.66 -3.20 11.90
CA LYS A 58 -3.53 -3.60 13.01
C LYS A 58 -4.74 -4.39 12.59
N ARG A 59 -5.34 -4.02 11.46
CA ARG A 59 -6.55 -4.66 10.96
C ARG A 59 -6.24 -5.90 10.12
N LYS A 60 -4.98 -6.26 10.01
CA LYS A 60 -4.53 -7.37 9.17
C LYS A 60 -4.95 -7.21 7.71
N ALA A 61 -5.07 -5.96 7.27
CA ALA A 61 -5.47 -5.66 5.91
C ALA A 61 -4.42 -6.13 4.90
N PHE A 62 -3.15 -6.11 5.27
CA PHE A 62 -2.09 -6.64 4.40
C PHE A 62 -2.26 -8.14 4.18
N PHE A 63 -2.58 -8.88 5.25
CA PHE A 63 -2.85 -10.31 5.13
C PHE A 63 -4.01 -10.57 4.18
N ARG A 64 -5.09 -9.80 4.32
CA ARG A 64 -6.25 -9.98 3.45
C ARG A 64 -5.94 -9.63 1.99
N ALA A 65 -5.14 -8.61 1.78
CA ALA A 65 -4.80 -8.16 0.43
C ALA A 65 -3.87 -9.14 -0.28
N PHE A 66 -2.87 -9.65 0.42
CA PHE A 66 -1.84 -10.48 -0.18
C PHE A 66 -2.00 -11.98 0.11
N LYS A 67 -2.94 -12.35 0.96
CA LYS A 67 -3.19 -13.74 1.35
C LYS A 67 -2.00 -14.39 2.07
N GLU A 68 -1.14 -13.57 2.64
CA GLU A 68 0.02 -14.04 3.39
C GLU A 68 0.49 -12.92 4.33
N ASN A 69 1.26 -13.29 5.34
CA ASN A 69 1.83 -12.30 6.25
C ASN A 69 3.08 -11.70 5.64
N ILE A 70 3.21 -10.37 5.74
CA ILE A 70 4.44 -9.70 5.33
C ILE A 70 5.45 -9.89 6.45
N PRO A 71 6.69 -10.33 6.15
CA PRO A 71 7.73 -10.44 7.18
C PRO A 71 7.95 -9.11 7.91
N GLU A 72 8.26 -9.19 9.20
CA GLU A 72 8.44 -7.98 10.02
C GLU A 72 9.51 -7.04 9.46
N ASP A 73 10.63 -7.60 9.01
CA ASP A 73 11.69 -6.79 8.42
C ASP A 73 11.21 -6.01 7.20
N THR A 74 10.41 -6.68 6.37
CA THR A 74 9.85 -6.05 5.18
C THR A 74 8.83 -4.98 5.55
N LEU A 75 7.98 -5.26 6.55
CA LEU A 75 7.02 -4.26 7.04
C LEU A 75 7.73 -3.01 7.53
N LYS A 76 8.83 -3.20 8.26
CA LYS A 76 9.62 -2.09 8.77
C LYS A 76 10.20 -1.24 7.64
N GLU A 77 10.74 -1.90 6.62
CA GLU A 77 11.27 -1.20 5.45
C GLU A 77 10.19 -0.42 4.71
N LEU A 78 9.03 -1.05 4.50
CA LEU A 78 7.91 -0.38 3.84
C LEU A 78 7.42 0.81 4.64
N ARG A 79 7.36 0.66 5.96
CA ARG A 79 6.94 1.74 6.84
C ARG A 79 7.89 2.93 6.74
N GLU A 80 9.19 2.66 6.71
CA GLU A 80 10.19 3.71 6.56
C GLU A 80 10.05 4.43 5.22
N GLU A 81 9.77 3.70 4.15
CA GLU A 81 9.55 4.30 2.85
C GLU A 81 8.29 5.17 2.82
N VAL A 82 7.22 4.71 3.45
CA VAL A 82 6.00 5.49 3.55
C VAL A 82 6.27 6.78 4.33
N GLU A 83 7.03 6.69 5.41
CA GLU A 83 7.41 7.86 6.20
C GLU A 83 8.15 8.90 5.36
N ARG A 84 9.09 8.44 4.53
CA ARG A 84 9.84 9.36 3.67
C ARG A 84 8.97 10.02 2.62
N LEU A 85 7.93 9.33 2.16
CA LEU A 85 7.03 9.84 1.14
C LEU A 85 5.80 10.55 1.72
N ALA A 86 5.61 10.47 3.02
CA ALA A 86 4.49 11.14 3.69
C ALA A 86 4.64 12.66 3.63
N ARG A 87 3.53 13.33 3.48
CA ARG A 87 3.51 14.80 3.41
C ARG A 87 2.59 15.38 4.46
#